data_5429d8fcf62c1936bb51ee17752ba5a5
#
_entry.id   5429d8fcf62c1936bb51ee17752ba5a5
#
_cell.length_a   1.000
_cell.length_b   1.000
_cell.length_c   1.000
_cell.angle_alpha   90.00
_cell.angle_beta   90.00
_cell.angle_gamma   90.00
#
_symmetry.space_group_name_H-M   'P 1'
#
loop_
_entity.id
_entity.type
_entity.pdbx_description
1 polymer ?
#
loop_
_entity_poly.entity_id
_entity_poly.type
_entity_poly.pdbx_seq_one_letter_code
_entity_poly.pdbx_strand_id
1 'polypeptide(L)'
;QYAPRLLDKVSHKAAGINDLVLGRTELPMPEILTEKNIREIHVAEKLIRRKRRQYEIQNRQFSDMKPDTRLAEYLDRATFINKDGDVCEFTALQKHDLNLVLQKRYALLNWQQGSGKTAAVYHRAKYLLKFRKVRNVIILAPAIATNMTWIPFLSINRERFRIVRNNADLETVPEGVFIVLSTSMLGKLKRGLAKFVKRSSRKLCLVFDESDEITNPSSQRTRHILGLFRRLKYKILDTGTT
;
A
#
# COMPACT_ATOMS: atom_id res chain seq x y z
N GLN A 1 7.94 16.78 14.14
CA GLN A 1 7.72 17.75 13.02
C GLN A 1 8.96 18.58 12.64
N TYR A 2 10.18 18.35 13.16
CA TYR A 2 11.31 19.27 13.02
C TYR A 2 12.64 18.64 12.59
N ALA A 3 12.61 17.56 11.81
CA ALA A 3 13.81 17.14 11.06
C ALA A 3 13.93 17.70 9.61
N PRO A 4 13.11 18.67 9.16
CA PRO A 4 13.12 19.13 7.78
C PRO A 4 14.39 19.87 7.39
N ARG A 5 14.99 20.66 8.28
CA ARG A 5 16.02 21.63 7.89
C ARG A 5 17.37 21.05 7.46
N LEU A 6 17.83 20.00 8.13
CA LEU A 6 19.08 19.34 7.72
C LEU A 6 18.86 18.49 6.46
N LEU A 7 17.72 17.81 6.36
CA LEU A 7 17.33 17.03 5.19
C LEU A 7 16.97 17.92 3.99
N ASP A 8 16.42 19.11 4.23
CA ASP A 8 16.15 20.10 3.17
C ASP A 8 17.44 20.73 2.63
N LYS A 9 18.44 21.01 3.50
CA LYS A 9 19.77 21.44 3.05
C LYS A 9 20.49 20.40 2.20
N VAL A 10 20.27 19.12 2.46
CA VAL A 10 20.79 18.01 1.65
C VAL A 10 20.05 17.89 0.32
N SER A 11 18.75 18.16 0.28
CA SER A 11 17.97 18.13 -0.96
C SER A 11 18.34 19.24 -1.95
N HIS A 12 18.86 20.36 -1.46
CA HIS A 12 19.34 21.49 -2.29
C HIS A 12 20.76 21.32 -2.86
N LYS A 13 21.56 20.37 -2.34
CA LYS A 13 22.91 20.09 -2.83
C LYS A 13 22.98 18.75 -3.57
N ALA A 14 22.26 18.57 -4.66
CA ALA A 14 22.38 17.50 -5.67
C ALA A 14 22.34 16.02 -5.20
N ALA A 15 22.48 15.73 -3.94
CA ALA A 15 22.38 14.40 -3.36
C ALA A 15 21.07 14.29 -2.57
N GLY A 16 20.03 13.72 -3.18
CA GLY A 16 18.72 13.57 -2.53
C GLY A 16 18.76 12.61 -1.35
N ILE A 17 17.69 12.60 -0.53
CA ILE A 17 17.49 11.63 0.56
C ILE A 17 17.75 10.18 0.13
N ASN A 18 17.54 9.86 -1.13
CA ASN A 18 17.80 8.54 -1.68
C ASN A 18 19.30 8.18 -1.66
N ASP A 19 20.17 9.12 -1.92
CA ASP A 19 21.62 8.87 -1.94
C ASP A 19 22.17 8.64 -0.51
N LEU A 20 21.63 9.35 0.48
CA LEU A 20 21.89 9.06 1.90
C LEU A 20 21.38 7.67 2.32
N VAL A 21 20.20 7.28 1.84
CA VAL A 21 19.62 5.96 2.14
C VAL A 21 20.44 4.84 1.49
N LEU A 22 20.97 5.07 0.29
CA LEU A 22 21.78 4.12 -0.45
C LEU A 22 23.25 4.13 -0.03
N GLY A 23 23.65 5.03 0.87
CA GLY A 23 25.04 5.14 1.32
C GLY A 23 25.99 5.75 0.28
N ARG A 24 25.45 6.44 -0.72
CA ARG A 24 26.24 7.12 -1.77
C ARG A 24 26.78 8.47 -1.32
N THR A 25 26.20 9.03 -0.28
CA THR A 25 26.64 10.28 0.36
C THR A 25 26.48 10.16 1.87
N GLU A 26 27.27 10.94 2.61
CA GLU A 26 27.17 11.03 4.05
C GLU A 26 26.28 12.19 4.49
N LEU A 27 25.77 12.10 5.72
CA LEU A 27 25.00 13.17 6.32
C LEU A 27 25.99 14.34 6.59
N PRO A 28 25.71 15.56 6.06
CA PRO A 28 26.59 16.69 6.31
C PRO A 28 26.62 17.04 7.79
N MET A 29 27.82 17.10 8.36
CA MET A 29 28.02 17.50 9.75
C MET A 29 28.12 19.03 9.84
N PRO A 30 27.50 19.65 10.85
CA PRO A 30 27.65 21.07 11.11
C PRO A 30 29.06 21.36 11.65
N GLU A 31 29.62 22.51 11.32
CA GLU A 31 30.93 22.94 11.80
C GLU A 31 30.98 23.11 13.32
N ILE A 32 29.85 23.49 13.92
CA ILE A 32 29.71 23.64 15.37
C ILE A 32 28.67 22.66 15.90
N LEU A 33 29.06 21.80 16.83
CA LEU A 33 28.16 20.86 17.49
C LEU A 33 27.47 21.52 18.68
N THR A 34 26.28 22.03 18.47
CA THR A 34 25.37 22.46 19.55
C THR A 34 24.43 21.30 19.94
N GLU A 35 23.85 21.34 21.15
CA GLU A 35 22.86 20.34 21.58
C GLU A 35 21.70 20.21 20.57
N LYS A 36 21.30 21.31 19.97
CA LYS A 36 20.26 21.34 18.95
C LYS A 36 20.68 20.58 17.70
N ASN A 37 21.90 20.81 17.22
CA ASN A 37 22.45 20.13 16.04
C ASN A 37 22.61 18.64 16.30
N ILE A 38 23.05 18.24 17.49
CA ILE A 38 23.19 16.84 17.90
C ILE A 38 21.82 16.13 17.87
N ARG A 39 20.78 16.76 18.41
CA ARG A 39 19.41 16.21 18.36
C ARG A 39 18.88 16.07 16.91
N GLU A 40 19.13 17.07 16.07
CA GLU A 40 18.73 17.03 14.66
C GLU A 40 19.46 15.92 13.88
N ILE A 41 20.77 15.74 14.11
CA ILE A 41 21.57 14.67 13.54
C ILE A 41 21.02 13.30 13.95
N HIS A 42 20.77 13.10 15.24
CA HIS A 42 20.25 11.82 15.75
C HIS A 42 18.88 11.47 15.14
N VAL A 43 17.99 12.47 15.00
CA VAL A 43 16.69 12.26 14.34
C VAL A 43 16.87 11.93 12.85
N ALA A 44 17.78 12.61 12.16
CA ALA A 44 18.06 12.35 10.75
C ALA A 44 18.63 10.94 10.53
N GLU A 45 19.61 10.52 11.34
CA GLU A 45 20.18 9.17 11.28
C GLU A 45 19.15 8.08 11.54
N LYS A 46 18.27 8.28 12.54
CA LYS A 46 17.15 7.34 12.82
C LYS A 46 16.22 7.22 11.64
N LEU A 47 15.92 8.33 10.97
CA LEU A 47 15.07 8.33 9.76
C LEU A 47 15.76 7.63 8.57
N ILE A 48 17.07 7.89 8.38
CA ILE A 48 17.88 7.26 7.32
C ILE A 48 17.94 5.76 7.56
N ARG A 49 18.31 5.30 8.77
CA ARG A 49 18.33 3.87 9.14
C ARG A 49 16.99 3.20 8.90
N ARG A 50 15.89 3.85 9.31
CA ARG A 50 14.53 3.32 9.07
C ARG A 50 14.19 3.21 7.58
N LYS A 51 14.57 4.20 6.76
CA LYS A 51 14.34 4.17 5.32
C LYS A 51 15.21 3.12 4.63
N ARG A 52 16.49 3.00 5.02
CA ARG A 52 17.42 1.99 4.51
C ARG A 52 16.89 0.59 4.77
N ARG A 53 16.54 0.27 6.02
CA ARG A 53 15.91 -1.02 6.36
C ARG A 53 14.66 -1.31 5.54
N GLN A 54 13.82 -0.30 5.34
CA GLN A 54 12.60 -0.47 4.52
C GLN A 54 12.90 -0.71 3.04
N TYR A 55 13.94 -0.05 2.52
CA TYR A 55 14.41 -0.26 1.15
C TYR A 55 14.97 -1.66 0.98
N GLU A 56 15.79 -2.13 1.90
CA GLU A 56 16.35 -3.48 1.92
C GLU A 56 15.25 -4.54 1.94
N ILE A 57 14.27 -4.43 2.84
CA ILE A 57 13.12 -5.35 2.89
C ILE A 57 12.35 -5.32 1.57
N GLN A 58 12.12 -4.12 1.00
CA GLN A 58 11.35 -3.98 -0.23
C GLN A 58 12.05 -4.63 -1.44
N ASN A 59 13.39 -4.53 -1.52
CA ASN A 59 14.16 -5.05 -2.64
C ASN A 59 14.67 -6.48 -2.42
N ARG A 60 14.54 -7.04 -1.22
CA ARG A 60 14.88 -8.44 -0.96
C ARG A 60 13.97 -9.35 -1.79
N GLN A 61 14.52 -10.37 -2.42
CA GLN A 61 13.73 -11.39 -3.09
C GLN A 61 12.90 -12.18 -2.08
N PHE A 62 11.76 -12.71 -2.49
CA PHE A 62 10.91 -13.49 -1.58
C PHE A 62 11.59 -14.77 -1.11
N SER A 63 12.40 -15.40 -1.97
CA SER A 63 13.24 -16.57 -1.65
C SER A 63 14.18 -16.34 -0.47
N ASP A 64 14.65 -15.09 -0.29
CA ASP A 64 15.63 -14.73 0.73
C ASP A 64 14.99 -14.18 2.01
N MET A 65 13.66 -14.10 2.03
CA MET A 65 12.91 -13.61 3.18
C MET A 65 12.54 -14.75 4.11
N LYS A 66 12.58 -14.45 5.40
CA LYS A 66 12.05 -15.36 6.44
C LYS A 66 10.72 -14.85 6.94
N PRO A 67 9.76 -15.74 7.26
CA PRO A 67 8.53 -15.36 7.93
C PRO A 67 8.78 -14.62 9.23
N ASP A 68 8.00 -13.58 9.47
CA ASP A 68 7.98 -12.84 10.74
C ASP A 68 6.99 -13.52 11.70
N THR A 69 7.42 -13.78 12.93
CA THR A 69 6.62 -14.52 13.93
C THR A 69 5.34 -13.78 14.33
N ARG A 70 5.40 -12.45 14.46
CA ARG A 70 4.21 -11.64 14.81
C ARG A 70 3.17 -11.62 13.69
N LEU A 71 3.65 -11.68 12.45
CA LEU A 71 2.76 -11.79 11.28
C LEU A 71 2.16 -13.19 11.19
N ALA A 72 2.92 -14.23 11.54
CA ALA A 72 2.40 -15.60 11.62
C ALA A 72 1.24 -15.69 12.63
N GLU A 73 1.41 -15.19 13.85
CA GLU A 73 0.36 -15.12 14.87
C GLU A 73 -0.90 -14.37 14.40
N TYR A 74 -0.73 -13.30 13.62
CA TYR A 74 -1.85 -12.58 13.03
C TYR A 74 -2.57 -13.44 11.98
N LEU A 75 -1.83 -14.12 11.12
CA LEU A 75 -2.37 -14.93 10.04
C LEU A 75 -3.04 -16.22 10.54
N ASP A 76 -2.57 -16.78 11.66
CA ASP A 76 -3.18 -17.96 12.30
C ASP A 76 -4.58 -17.68 12.84
N ARG A 77 -4.87 -16.43 13.15
CA ARG A 77 -6.19 -15.96 13.59
C ARG A 77 -7.02 -15.30 12.47
N ALA A 78 -6.48 -15.29 11.26
CA ALA A 78 -7.13 -14.62 10.15
C ALA A 78 -8.15 -15.55 9.49
N THR A 79 -9.42 -15.21 9.60
CA THR A 79 -10.53 -15.89 8.97
C THR A 79 -11.31 -14.97 8.04
N PHE A 80 -11.96 -15.53 7.05
CA PHE A 80 -12.86 -14.82 6.16
C PHE A 80 -14.07 -15.69 5.82
N ILE A 81 -15.16 -15.06 5.41
CA ILE A 81 -16.35 -15.76 4.95
C ILE A 81 -16.30 -15.82 3.43
N ASN A 82 -16.42 -17.01 2.86
CA ASN A 82 -16.47 -17.22 1.41
C ASN A 82 -17.85 -16.84 0.83
N LYS A 83 -18.01 -16.97 -0.48
CA LYS A 83 -19.28 -16.68 -1.18
C LYS A 83 -20.44 -17.59 -0.76
N ASP A 84 -20.15 -18.78 -0.24
CA ASP A 84 -21.13 -19.79 0.16
C ASP A 84 -21.54 -19.61 1.64
N GLY A 85 -20.93 -18.67 2.34
CA GLY A 85 -21.20 -18.36 3.75
C GLY A 85 -20.33 -19.12 4.74
N ASP A 86 -19.37 -19.92 4.27
CA ASP A 86 -18.50 -20.70 5.14
C ASP A 86 -17.36 -19.85 5.69
N VAL A 87 -16.99 -20.11 6.93
CA VAL A 87 -15.80 -19.54 7.56
C VAL A 87 -14.58 -20.30 7.08
N CYS A 88 -13.69 -19.60 6.40
CA CYS A 88 -12.48 -20.15 5.82
C CYS A 88 -11.22 -19.61 6.51
N GLU A 89 -10.18 -20.43 6.53
CA GLU A 89 -8.83 -20.07 6.92
C GLU A 89 -7.89 -20.20 5.73
N PHE A 90 -6.73 -19.57 5.86
CA PHE A 90 -5.65 -19.75 4.89
C PHE A 90 -4.94 -21.09 5.10
N THR A 91 -4.56 -21.72 4.00
CA THR A 91 -3.64 -22.88 4.04
C THR A 91 -2.26 -22.46 4.54
N ALA A 92 -1.43 -23.42 4.96
CA ALA A 92 -0.08 -23.17 5.42
C ALA A 92 0.76 -22.41 4.37
N LEU A 93 0.64 -22.79 3.09
CA LEU A 93 1.34 -22.14 1.99
C LEU A 93 0.86 -20.68 1.80
N GLN A 94 -0.45 -20.45 1.81
CA GLN A 94 -1.00 -19.09 1.72
C GLN A 94 -0.57 -18.23 2.90
N LYS A 95 -0.56 -18.77 4.14
CA LYS A 95 -0.06 -18.07 5.34
C LYS A 95 1.41 -17.68 5.20
N HIS A 96 2.23 -18.60 4.68
CA HIS A 96 3.65 -18.34 4.41
C HIS A 96 3.83 -17.19 3.43
N ASP A 97 3.20 -17.25 2.26
CA ASP A 97 3.32 -16.22 1.22
C ASP A 97 2.80 -14.87 1.71
N LEU A 98 1.64 -14.85 2.38
CA LEU A 98 1.08 -13.62 2.97
C LEU A 98 1.98 -13.02 4.03
N ASN A 99 2.66 -13.84 4.83
CA ASN A 99 3.63 -13.35 5.81
C ASN A 99 4.73 -12.53 5.13
N LEU A 100 5.29 -13.06 4.04
CA LEU A 100 6.33 -12.36 3.27
C LEU A 100 5.78 -11.09 2.60
N VAL A 101 4.58 -11.16 2.02
CA VAL A 101 3.90 -10.01 1.38
C VAL A 101 3.60 -8.90 2.39
N LEU A 102 3.19 -9.24 3.62
CA LEU A 102 2.88 -8.28 4.68
C LEU A 102 4.10 -7.48 5.14
N GLN A 103 5.30 -8.02 5.01
CA GLN A 103 6.54 -7.31 5.32
C GLN A 103 6.85 -6.20 4.31
N LYS A 104 6.39 -6.32 3.05
CA LYS A 104 6.64 -5.35 1.99
C LYS A 104 5.58 -4.25 1.95
N ARG A 105 5.97 -3.07 1.48
CA ARG A 105 5.05 -1.94 1.26
C ARG A 105 4.20 -2.11 0.00
N TYR A 106 4.80 -2.68 -1.04
CA TYR A 106 4.13 -3.00 -2.29
C TYR A 106 4.57 -4.37 -2.76
N ALA A 107 3.63 -5.11 -3.32
CA ALA A 107 3.84 -6.43 -3.85
C ALA A 107 2.87 -6.69 -5.02
N LEU A 108 3.28 -7.55 -5.91
CA LEU A 108 2.42 -8.18 -6.90
C LEU A 108 2.12 -9.60 -6.43
N LEU A 109 0.85 -9.95 -6.36
CA LEU A 109 0.36 -11.30 -6.04
C LEU A 109 -0.07 -11.97 -7.34
N ASN A 110 0.80 -12.83 -7.86
CA ASN A 110 0.53 -13.59 -9.08
C ASN A 110 0.18 -15.04 -8.72
N TRP A 111 -1.00 -15.22 -8.14
CA TRP A 111 -1.53 -16.53 -7.82
C TRP A 111 -2.51 -16.99 -8.90
N GLN A 112 -2.64 -18.29 -9.09
CA GLN A 112 -3.60 -18.87 -10.03
C GLN A 112 -5.03 -18.43 -9.73
N GLN A 113 -5.90 -18.46 -10.72
CA GLN A 113 -7.31 -18.18 -10.55
C GLN A 113 -7.93 -19.22 -9.57
N GLY A 114 -8.84 -18.77 -8.70
CA GLY A 114 -9.42 -19.65 -7.67
C GLY A 114 -8.57 -19.87 -6.41
N SER A 115 -7.31 -19.41 -6.37
CA SER A 115 -6.39 -19.62 -5.25
C SER A 115 -6.64 -18.74 -4.01
N GLY A 116 -7.74 -18.00 -3.95
CA GLY A 116 -8.08 -17.15 -2.80
C GLY A 116 -7.39 -15.77 -2.81
N LYS A 117 -6.96 -15.26 -3.97
CA LYS A 117 -6.33 -13.93 -4.08
C LYS A 117 -7.11 -12.81 -3.40
N THR A 118 -8.42 -12.73 -3.64
CA THR A 118 -9.29 -11.71 -3.04
C THR A 118 -9.20 -11.70 -1.52
N ALA A 119 -9.26 -12.87 -0.88
CA ALA A 119 -9.12 -13.01 0.56
C ALA A 119 -7.71 -12.62 1.04
N ALA A 120 -6.66 -13.00 0.31
CA ALA A 120 -5.28 -12.66 0.61
C ALA A 120 -5.04 -11.15 0.57
N VAL A 121 -5.49 -10.50 -0.50
CA VAL A 121 -5.38 -9.06 -0.70
C VAL A 121 -6.20 -8.29 0.34
N TYR A 122 -7.40 -8.75 0.63
CA TYR A 122 -8.26 -8.22 1.69
C TYR A 122 -7.57 -8.29 3.06
N HIS A 123 -7.02 -9.44 3.45
CA HIS A 123 -6.35 -9.57 4.75
C HIS A 123 -5.10 -8.69 4.86
N ARG A 124 -4.36 -8.52 3.77
CA ARG A 124 -3.29 -7.53 3.73
C ARG A 124 -3.81 -6.11 3.98
N ALA A 125 -4.88 -5.73 3.32
CA ALA A 125 -5.49 -4.41 3.48
C ALA A 125 -6.05 -4.24 4.91
N LYS A 126 -6.75 -5.23 5.43
CA LYS A 126 -7.28 -5.28 6.80
C LYS A 126 -6.18 -5.15 7.84
N TYR A 127 -5.06 -5.85 7.67
CA TYR A 127 -3.88 -5.70 8.53
C TYR A 127 -3.39 -4.25 8.58
N LEU A 128 -3.29 -3.59 7.43
CA LEU A 128 -2.82 -2.20 7.37
C LEU A 128 -3.80 -1.23 8.06
N LEU A 129 -5.11 -1.46 7.95
CA LEU A 129 -6.14 -0.70 8.66
C LEU A 129 -6.09 -0.97 10.18
N LYS A 130 -6.09 -2.24 10.59
CA LYS A 130 -6.08 -2.66 12.00
C LYS A 130 -4.90 -2.06 12.77
N PHE A 131 -3.71 -2.08 12.18
CA PHE A 131 -2.51 -1.51 12.80
C PHE A 131 -2.27 -0.03 12.46
N ARG A 132 -3.30 0.67 11.99
CA ARG A 132 -3.29 2.11 11.67
C ARG A 132 -2.11 2.56 10.79
N LYS A 133 -1.59 1.65 9.97
CA LYS A 133 -0.56 1.97 8.97
C LYS A 133 -1.14 2.82 7.85
N VAL A 134 -2.43 2.62 7.56
CA VAL A 134 -3.23 3.44 6.65
C VAL A 134 -4.56 3.81 7.31
N ARG A 135 -5.24 4.82 6.79
CA ARG A 135 -6.58 5.22 7.23
C ARG A 135 -7.67 4.61 6.37
N ASN A 136 -7.42 4.48 5.08
CA ASN A 136 -8.36 3.92 4.12
C ASN A 136 -7.62 3.04 3.11
N VAL A 137 -8.39 2.14 2.52
CA VAL A 137 -7.93 1.27 1.42
C VAL A 137 -8.78 1.59 0.19
N ILE A 138 -8.13 1.88 -0.92
CA ILE A 138 -8.80 1.99 -2.22
C ILE A 138 -8.69 0.64 -2.90
N ILE A 139 -9.83 0.05 -3.24
CA ILE A 139 -9.95 -1.12 -4.11
C ILE A 139 -10.33 -0.62 -5.49
N LEU A 140 -9.42 -0.81 -6.43
CA LEU A 140 -9.60 -0.51 -7.84
C LEU A 140 -9.66 -1.82 -8.60
N ALA A 141 -10.77 -2.10 -9.27
CA ALA A 141 -11.02 -3.35 -9.96
C ALA A 141 -11.87 -3.10 -11.23
N PRO A 142 -11.90 -4.03 -12.20
CA PRO A 142 -12.88 -4.00 -13.29
C PRO A 142 -14.33 -3.93 -12.77
N ALA A 143 -15.23 -3.37 -13.56
CA ALA A 143 -16.65 -3.21 -13.13
C ALA A 143 -17.29 -4.54 -12.71
N ILE A 144 -16.99 -5.62 -13.43
CA ILE A 144 -17.50 -6.97 -13.13
C ILE A 144 -16.96 -7.41 -11.78
N ALA A 145 -15.64 -7.38 -11.55
CA ALA A 145 -15.01 -7.78 -10.29
C ALA A 145 -15.47 -6.90 -9.12
N THR A 146 -15.66 -5.59 -9.36
CA THR A 146 -16.21 -4.67 -8.36
C THR A 146 -17.58 -5.14 -7.86
N ASN A 147 -18.51 -5.46 -8.78
CA ASN A 147 -19.89 -5.77 -8.44
C ASN A 147 -20.10 -7.24 -8.02
N MET A 148 -19.40 -8.17 -8.67
CA MET A 148 -19.62 -9.61 -8.48
C MET A 148 -18.69 -10.24 -7.44
N THR A 149 -17.59 -9.57 -7.13
CA THR A 149 -16.58 -10.11 -6.19
C THR A 149 -16.41 -9.21 -4.98
N TRP A 150 -15.93 -7.98 -5.15
CA TRP A 150 -15.52 -7.14 -4.03
C TRP A 150 -16.65 -6.66 -3.14
N ILE A 151 -17.75 -6.15 -3.72
CA ILE A 151 -18.89 -5.66 -2.94
C ILE A 151 -19.55 -6.81 -2.15
N PRO A 152 -19.90 -7.97 -2.76
CA PRO A 152 -20.42 -9.11 -2.03
C PRO A 152 -19.46 -9.62 -0.95
N PHE A 153 -18.15 -9.73 -1.27
CA PHE A 153 -17.13 -10.22 -0.33
C PHE A 153 -17.01 -9.31 0.90
N LEU A 154 -16.95 -8.00 0.70
CA LEU A 154 -16.87 -7.04 1.82
C LEU A 154 -18.16 -7.05 2.65
N SER A 155 -19.34 -7.19 1.99
CA SER A 155 -20.63 -7.25 2.67
C SER A 155 -20.77 -8.50 3.55
N ILE A 156 -20.45 -9.68 3.03
CA ILE A 156 -20.54 -10.94 3.79
C ILE A 156 -19.54 -10.96 4.95
N ASN A 157 -18.37 -10.36 4.78
CA ASN A 157 -17.36 -10.21 5.82
C ASN A 157 -17.63 -9.02 6.78
N ARG A 158 -18.81 -8.39 6.66
CA ARG A 158 -19.28 -7.27 7.51
C ARG A 158 -18.30 -6.09 7.59
N GLU A 159 -17.59 -5.83 6.51
CA GLU A 159 -16.65 -4.71 6.44
C GLU A 159 -17.34 -3.39 6.15
N ARG A 160 -16.78 -2.32 6.66
CA ARG A 160 -17.22 -0.97 6.34
C ARG A 160 -16.63 -0.55 5.00
N PHE A 161 -17.46 -0.27 4.02
CA PHE A 161 -16.99 0.18 2.70
C PHE A 161 -17.86 1.29 2.11
N ARG A 162 -17.29 2.02 1.17
CA ARG A 162 -17.94 3.09 0.40
C ARG A 162 -17.76 2.80 -1.09
N ILE A 163 -18.85 2.68 -1.81
CA ILE A 163 -18.83 2.60 -3.28
C ILE A 163 -18.77 4.03 -3.82
N VAL A 164 -17.80 4.30 -4.70
CA VAL A 164 -17.59 5.63 -5.28
C VAL A 164 -18.12 5.64 -6.71
N ARG A 165 -19.17 6.41 -6.95
CA ARG A 165 -19.83 6.58 -8.25
C ARG A 165 -19.72 8.00 -8.81
N ASN A 166 -19.44 8.97 -7.93
CA ASN A 166 -19.29 10.39 -8.28
C ASN A 166 -18.27 11.07 -7.35
N ASN A 167 -17.93 12.32 -7.66
CA ASN A 167 -16.93 13.05 -6.89
C ASN A 167 -17.39 13.41 -5.47
N ALA A 168 -18.69 13.58 -5.23
CA ALA A 168 -19.23 13.89 -3.91
C ALA A 168 -19.03 12.71 -2.94
N ASP A 169 -19.07 11.47 -3.42
CA ASP A 169 -18.79 10.27 -2.60
C ASP A 169 -17.40 10.30 -1.96
N LEU A 170 -16.43 11.01 -2.58
CA LEU A 170 -15.05 11.12 -2.08
C LEU A 170 -14.88 12.24 -1.04
N GLU A 171 -15.80 13.17 -0.93
CA GLU A 171 -15.71 14.32 -0.02
C GLU A 171 -15.97 13.88 1.42
N THR A 172 -16.88 12.95 1.62
CA THR A 172 -17.39 12.48 2.91
C THR A 172 -16.93 11.08 3.29
N VAL A 173 -15.79 10.62 2.75
CA VAL A 173 -15.26 9.30 3.09
C VAL A 173 -14.76 9.27 4.54
N PRO A 174 -15.35 8.44 5.41
CA PRO A 174 -14.87 8.29 6.78
C PRO A 174 -13.55 7.53 6.83
N GLU A 175 -12.85 7.60 7.97
CA GLU A 175 -11.65 6.78 8.19
C GLU A 175 -12.03 5.31 8.51
N GLY A 176 -11.12 4.40 8.22
CA GLY A 176 -11.27 2.98 8.52
C GLY A 176 -12.17 2.23 7.56
N VAL A 177 -12.34 2.71 6.32
CA VAL A 177 -13.21 2.06 5.33
C VAL A 177 -12.45 1.61 4.09
N PHE A 178 -13.01 0.61 3.42
CA PHE A 178 -12.66 0.25 2.05
C PHE A 178 -13.41 1.16 1.08
N ILE A 179 -12.71 1.74 0.13
CA ILE A 179 -13.24 2.61 -0.92
C ILE A 179 -13.22 1.79 -2.20
N VAL A 180 -14.39 1.40 -2.67
CA VAL A 180 -14.51 0.54 -3.85
C VAL A 180 -14.87 1.37 -5.07
N LEU A 181 -14.06 1.27 -6.12
CA LEU A 181 -14.32 1.95 -7.38
C LEU A 181 -13.88 1.12 -8.58
N SER A 182 -14.62 1.26 -9.68
CA SER A 182 -14.29 0.58 -10.93
C SER A 182 -13.25 1.35 -11.74
N THR A 183 -12.37 0.60 -12.42
CA THR A 183 -11.40 1.16 -13.38
C THR A 183 -12.07 2.00 -14.48
N SER A 184 -13.29 1.65 -14.89
CA SER A 184 -14.06 2.39 -15.88
C SER A 184 -14.47 3.80 -15.41
N MET A 185 -14.52 4.04 -14.10
CA MET A 185 -14.92 5.33 -13.52
C MET A 185 -13.75 6.32 -13.36
N LEU A 186 -12.51 5.88 -13.57
CA LEU A 186 -11.32 6.71 -13.34
C LEU A 186 -11.32 8.03 -14.11
N GLY A 187 -11.76 8.01 -15.35
CA GLY A 187 -11.85 9.23 -16.17
C GLY A 187 -12.83 10.26 -15.58
N LYS A 188 -14.04 9.80 -15.20
CA LYS A 188 -15.09 10.61 -14.59
C LYS A 188 -14.70 11.15 -13.23
N LEU A 189 -13.98 10.35 -12.43
CA LEU A 189 -13.61 10.68 -11.06
C LEU A 189 -12.24 11.36 -10.93
N LYS A 190 -11.53 11.60 -12.02
CA LYS A 190 -10.15 12.06 -12.04
C LYS A 190 -9.86 13.24 -11.11
N ARG A 191 -10.70 14.28 -11.14
CA ARG A 191 -10.51 15.50 -10.32
C ARG A 191 -10.71 15.23 -8.83
N GLY A 192 -11.80 14.55 -8.47
CA GLY A 192 -12.10 14.19 -7.08
C GLY A 192 -11.08 13.24 -6.49
N LEU A 193 -10.69 12.19 -7.23
CA LEU A 193 -9.65 11.26 -6.83
C LEU A 193 -8.31 11.96 -6.63
N ALA A 194 -7.90 12.86 -7.52
CA ALA A 194 -6.66 13.61 -7.36
C ALA A 194 -6.65 14.45 -6.07
N LYS A 195 -7.76 15.15 -5.76
CA LYS A 195 -7.91 15.90 -4.50
C LYS A 195 -7.86 14.95 -3.30
N PHE A 196 -8.63 13.86 -3.34
CA PHE A 196 -8.70 12.88 -2.26
C PHE A 196 -7.33 12.23 -1.99
N VAL A 197 -6.67 11.74 -3.03
CA VAL A 197 -5.34 11.11 -2.91
C VAL A 197 -4.30 12.12 -2.43
N LYS A 198 -4.30 13.36 -2.91
CA LYS A 198 -3.36 14.40 -2.48
C LYS A 198 -3.45 14.66 -0.98
N ARG A 199 -4.67 14.82 -0.43
CA ARG A 199 -4.87 15.08 1.01
C ARG A 199 -4.58 13.85 1.89
N SER A 200 -4.74 12.63 1.35
CA SER A 200 -4.70 11.38 2.12
C SER A 200 -3.52 10.46 1.77
N SER A 201 -2.66 10.83 0.82
CA SER A 201 -1.70 9.92 0.16
C SER A 201 -0.78 9.13 1.11
N ARG A 202 -0.36 9.72 2.23
CA ARG A 202 0.50 9.05 3.22
C ARG A 202 -0.23 7.99 4.04
N LYS A 203 -1.56 7.96 3.98
CA LYS A 203 -2.44 7.13 4.81
C LYS A 203 -3.42 6.30 3.98
N LEU A 204 -3.08 6.08 2.70
CA LEU A 204 -3.85 5.23 1.79
C LEU A 204 -3.07 3.98 1.42
N CYS A 205 -3.80 2.87 1.24
CA CYS A 205 -3.36 1.70 0.51
C CYS A 205 -4.13 1.60 -0.79
N LEU A 206 -3.47 1.21 -1.87
CA LEU A 206 -4.11 0.79 -3.11
C LEU A 206 -4.11 -0.74 -3.17
N VAL A 207 -5.26 -1.30 -3.39
CA VAL A 207 -5.51 -2.64 -3.91
C VAL A 207 -5.88 -2.45 -5.38
N PHE A 208 -5.16 -3.09 -6.28
CA PHE A 208 -5.47 -3.05 -7.70
C PHE A 208 -5.62 -4.47 -8.22
N ASP A 209 -6.86 -4.87 -8.40
CA ASP A 209 -7.29 -6.18 -8.88
C ASP A 209 -7.28 -6.19 -10.42
N GLU A 210 -6.88 -7.31 -11.02
CA GLU A 210 -6.64 -7.48 -12.45
C GLU A 210 -5.68 -6.41 -13.00
N SER A 211 -4.52 -6.32 -12.36
CA SER A 211 -3.52 -5.28 -12.64
C SER A 211 -2.86 -5.40 -14.03
N ASP A 212 -3.05 -6.50 -14.73
CA ASP A 212 -2.69 -6.70 -16.14
C ASP A 212 -3.43 -5.75 -17.09
N GLU A 213 -4.58 -5.18 -16.69
CA GLU A 213 -5.24 -4.11 -17.46
C GLU A 213 -4.33 -2.89 -17.73
N ILE A 214 -3.21 -2.73 -17.02
CA ILE A 214 -2.28 -1.60 -17.20
C ILE A 214 -0.93 -1.98 -17.83
N THR A 215 -0.88 -3.06 -18.58
CA THR A 215 0.34 -3.51 -19.27
C THR A 215 0.80 -2.56 -20.38
N ASN A 216 -0.12 -1.79 -20.98
CA ASN A 216 0.22 -0.80 -21.99
C ASN A 216 0.54 0.57 -21.36
N PRO A 217 1.83 1.01 -21.29
CA PRO A 217 2.22 2.28 -20.70
C PRO A 217 1.65 3.51 -21.41
N SER A 218 1.35 3.40 -22.69
CA SER A 218 0.84 4.51 -23.51
C SER A 218 -0.66 4.72 -23.36
N SER A 219 -1.39 3.77 -22.78
CA SER A 219 -2.84 3.88 -22.61
C SER A 219 -3.21 5.02 -21.65
N GLN A 220 -4.31 5.69 -21.92
CA GLN A 220 -4.84 6.75 -21.03
C GLN A 220 -5.13 6.20 -19.63
N ARG A 221 -5.64 4.96 -19.53
CA ARG A 221 -5.94 4.28 -18.26
C ARG A 221 -4.68 4.13 -17.42
N THR A 222 -3.62 3.56 -17.99
CA THR A 222 -2.32 3.39 -17.32
C THR A 222 -1.77 4.72 -16.85
N ARG A 223 -1.75 5.74 -17.71
CA ARG A 223 -1.29 7.09 -17.34
C ARG A 223 -2.10 7.70 -16.19
N HIS A 224 -3.42 7.51 -16.16
CA HIS A 224 -4.27 7.97 -15.07
C HIS A 224 -3.96 7.26 -13.75
N ILE A 225 -3.86 5.93 -13.77
CA ILE A 225 -3.56 5.11 -12.58
C ILE A 225 -2.20 5.48 -12.02
N LEU A 226 -1.17 5.52 -12.86
CA LEU A 226 0.18 5.91 -12.44
C LEU A 226 0.22 7.35 -11.91
N GLY A 227 -0.43 8.28 -12.59
CA GLY A 227 -0.50 9.68 -12.17
C GLY A 227 -1.14 9.86 -10.79
N LEU A 228 -2.20 9.09 -10.49
CA LEU A 228 -2.92 9.18 -9.22
C LEU A 228 -2.20 8.43 -8.10
N PHE A 229 -1.72 7.20 -8.35
CA PHE A 229 -1.40 6.26 -7.28
C PHE A 229 0.08 5.89 -7.15
N ARG A 230 0.97 6.28 -8.09
CA ARG A 230 2.40 5.91 -8.02
C ARG A 230 3.08 6.28 -6.72
N ARG A 231 2.67 7.40 -6.10
CA ARG A 231 3.27 7.92 -4.86
C ARG A 231 2.72 7.31 -3.58
N LEU A 232 1.70 6.45 -3.67
CA LEU A 232 1.18 5.78 -2.49
C LEU A 232 2.23 4.86 -1.89
N LYS A 233 2.31 4.88 -0.56
CA LYS A 233 3.31 4.10 0.19
C LYS A 233 2.98 2.61 0.21
N TYR A 234 1.70 2.26 0.26
CA TYR A 234 1.23 0.88 0.33
C TYR A 234 0.42 0.57 -0.92
N LYS A 235 0.84 -0.48 -1.62
CA LYS A 235 0.15 -0.99 -2.82
C LYS A 235 0.20 -2.50 -2.81
N ILE A 236 -0.88 -3.13 -3.21
CA ILE A 236 -0.91 -4.51 -3.63
C ILE A 236 -1.61 -4.59 -4.97
N LEU A 237 -0.96 -5.26 -5.89
CA LEU A 237 -1.48 -5.57 -7.19
C LEU A 237 -1.69 -7.06 -7.23
N ASP A 238 -2.75 -7.51 -7.83
CA ASP A 238 -3.00 -8.91 -8.11
C ASP A 238 -3.43 -9.09 -9.56
N THR A 239 -3.16 -10.27 -10.08
CA THR A 239 -3.57 -10.68 -11.41
C THR A 239 -3.85 -12.17 -11.43
N GLY A 240 -4.81 -12.58 -12.23
CA GLY A 240 -5.17 -13.97 -12.45
C GLY A 240 -4.62 -14.56 -13.73
N THR A 241 -4.06 -13.71 -14.58
CA THR A 241 -3.48 -14.14 -15.86
C THR A 241 -2.02 -14.48 -15.67
N THR A 242 -1.65 -15.70 -15.99
CA THR A 242 -0.28 -16.19 -16.12
C THR A 242 0.15 -16.02 -17.58
#